data_e7188e7abf6329ff63f0c5e148dc5813
#
_entry.id   e7188e7abf6329ff63f0c5e148dc5813
#
_cell.length_a   1.000
_cell.length_b   1.000
_cell.length_c   1.000
_cell.angle_alpha   90.00
_cell.angle_beta   90.00
_cell.angle_gamma   90.00
#
_symmetry.space_group_name_H-M   'P 1'
#
loop_
_entity.id
_entity.type
_entity.pdbx_description
1 polymer ?
#
loop_
_entity_poly.entity_id
_entity_poly.type
_entity_poly.pdbx_seq_one_letter_code
_entity_poly.pdbx_strand_id
1 'polypeptide(L)'
;MVYAFTQDVPIDTDMYARITDALGDAPMDGLLLHLCVRNPDGGLRYIDVWETEEQCARAFDERVHPAVDTAFGGRRPPVEPTVTHLDVIEARGSAVVSVRT
;
A
#
# COMPACT_ATOMS: atom_id res chain seq x y z
N MET A 1 10.57 15.17 -1.93
CA MET A 1 9.97 14.76 -0.65
C MET A 1 9.14 13.51 -0.86
N VAL A 2 9.31 12.51 -0.03
CA VAL A 2 8.54 11.28 -0.15
C VAL A 2 7.24 11.37 0.62
N TYR A 3 6.26 10.56 0.19
CA TYR A 3 4.98 10.38 0.86
C TYR A 3 4.94 8.97 1.42
N ALA A 4 4.79 8.83 2.73
CA ALA A 4 4.79 7.54 3.39
C ALA A 4 3.62 7.39 4.34
N PHE A 5 3.11 6.17 4.45
CA PHE A 5 2.01 5.88 5.37
C PHE A 5 2.06 4.44 5.84
N THR A 6 1.32 4.17 6.90
CA THR A 6 1.02 2.82 7.34
C THR A 6 -0.50 2.66 7.44
N GLN A 7 -0.99 1.45 7.18
CA GLN A 7 -2.42 1.17 7.15
C GLN A 7 -2.65 -0.25 7.65
N ASP A 8 -3.42 -0.39 8.73
CA ASP A 8 -3.84 -1.71 9.18
C ASP A 8 -5.04 -2.16 8.36
N VAL A 9 -4.99 -3.39 7.86
CA VAL A 9 -6.05 -3.93 7.02
C VAL A 9 -6.61 -5.21 7.64
N PRO A 10 -7.96 -5.34 7.71
CA PRO A 10 -8.60 -6.47 8.37
C PRO A 10 -8.76 -7.66 7.42
N ILE A 11 -7.66 -8.09 6.82
CA ILE A 11 -7.65 -9.23 5.90
C ILE A 11 -6.57 -10.23 6.32
N ASP A 12 -6.71 -11.45 5.84
CA ASP A 12 -5.70 -12.48 6.07
C ASP A 12 -4.76 -12.59 4.85
N THR A 13 -3.76 -13.46 4.97
CA THR A 13 -2.78 -13.65 3.90
C THR A 13 -3.40 -14.21 2.63
N ASP A 14 -4.45 -15.01 2.73
CA ASP A 14 -5.14 -15.57 1.56
C ASP A 14 -5.83 -14.46 0.77
N MET A 15 -6.52 -13.54 1.46
CA MET A 15 -7.15 -12.41 0.78
C MET A 15 -6.08 -11.48 0.19
N TYR A 16 -4.98 -11.26 0.91
CA TYR A 16 -3.89 -10.45 0.39
C TYR A 16 -3.34 -11.04 -0.91
N ALA A 17 -3.16 -12.36 -0.96
CA ALA A 17 -2.71 -13.04 -2.17
C ALA A 17 -3.67 -12.85 -3.34
N ARG A 18 -4.98 -12.90 -3.08
CA ARG A 18 -6.00 -12.64 -4.11
C ARG A 18 -5.91 -11.22 -4.64
N ILE A 19 -5.69 -10.25 -3.76
CA ILE A 19 -5.53 -8.84 -4.15
C ILE A 19 -4.29 -8.69 -5.02
N THR A 20 -3.16 -9.26 -4.62
CA THR A 20 -1.92 -9.14 -5.40
C THR A 20 -2.01 -9.86 -6.74
N ASP A 21 -2.72 -10.99 -6.80
CA ASP A 21 -2.96 -11.68 -8.07
C ASP A 21 -3.79 -10.80 -9.02
N ALA A 22 -4.83 -10.14 -8.50
CA ALA A 22 -5.66 -9.25 -9.30
C ALA A 22 -4.90 -7.98 -9.72
N LEU A 23 -4.01 -7.50 -8.85
CA LEU A 23 -3.20 -6.31 -9.12
C LEU A 23 -2.19 -6.55 -10.24
N GLY A 24 -1.58 -7.74 -10.28
CA GLY A 24 -0.58 -8.09 -11.27
C GLY A 24 0.82 -7.58 -10.89
N ASP A 25 1.77 -7.82 -11.79
CA ASP A 25 3.19 -7.56 -11.53
C ASP A 25 3.68 -6.24 -12.13
N ALA A 26 2.85 -5.52 -12.86
CA ALA A 26 3.28 -4.26 -13.49
C ALA A 26 3.66 -3.24 -12.41
N PRO A 27 4.80 -2.55 -12.56
CA PRO A 27 5.20 -1.53 -11.60
C PRO A 27 4.16 -0.41 -11.49
N MET A 28 4.04 0.16 -10.30
CA MET A 28 3.19 1.33 -10.08
C MET A 28 4.07 2.57 -10.02
N ASP A 29 3.71 3.57 -10.85
CA ASP A 29 4.48 4.79 -10.97
C ASP A 29 4.57 5.50 -9.62
N GLY A 30 5.80 5.77 -9.19
CA GLY A 30 6.07 6.48 -7.93
C GLY A 30 6.17 5.59 -6.69
N LEU A 31 5.87 4.31 -6.79
CA LEU A 31 6.02 3.42 -5.64
C LEU A 31 7.50 3.11 -5.43
N LEU A 32 8.02 3.49 -4.26
CA LEU A 32 9.41 3.25 -3.90
C LEU A 32 9.56 1.99 -3.05
N LEU A 33 8.61 1.74 -2.15
CA LEU A 33 8.67 0.57 -1.27
C LEU A 33 7.27 0.25 -0.78
N HIS A 34 6.93 -1.04 -0.79
CA HIS A 34 5.71 -1.54 -0.20
C HIS A 34 6.05 -2.75 0.65
N LEU A 35 5.63 -2.72 1.90
CA LEU A 35 5.74 -3.86 2.81
C LEU A 35 4.35 -4.26 3.27
N CYS A 36 4.12 -5.56 3.36
CA CYS A 36 2.95 -6.11 4.02
C CYS A 36 3.48 -6.96 5.17
N VAL A 37 3.18 -6.54 6.40
CA VAL A 37 3.72 -7.21 7.59
C VAL A 37 2.57 -7.76 8.42
N ARG A 38 2.86 -8.79 9.22
CA ARG A 38 1.89 -9.36 10.14
C ARG A 38 2.00 -8.68 11.49
N ASN A 39 0.86 -8.17 11.99
CA ASN A 39 0.79 -7.63 13.33
C ASN A 39 0.78 -8.74 14.38
N PRO A 40 1.21 -8.47 15.61
CA PRO A 40 1.16 -9.46 16.67
C PRO A 40 -0.24 -10.02 16.95
N ASP A 41 -1.30 -9.25 16.65
CA ASP A 41 -2.69 -9.66 16.83
C ASP A 41 -3.23 -10.49 15.65
N GLY A 42 -2.42 -10.73 14.64
CA GLY A 42 -2.78 -11.55 13.49
C GLY A 42 -3.29 -10.80 12.27
N GLY A 43 -3.56 -9.51 12.39
CA GLY A 43 -3.92 -8.68 11.24
C GLY A 43 -2.71 -8.32 10.40
N LEU A 44 -2.96 -7.68 9.26
CA LEU A 44 -1.88 -7.24 8.38
C LEU A 44 -1.75 -5.73 8.42
N ARG A 45 -0.53 -5.26 8.16
CA ARG A 45 -0.23 -3.83 8.07
C ARG A 45 0.56 -3.57 6.78
N TYR A 46 0.14 -2.55 6.05
CA TYR A 46 0.89 -2.03 4.92
C TYR A 46 1.79 -0.91 5.38
N ILE A 47 3.00 -0.87 4.85
CA ILE A 47 3.94 0.24 5.03
C ILE A 47 4.38 0.62 3.63
N ASP A 48 4.00 1.82 3.19
CA ASP A 48 4.27 2.28 1.83
C ASP A 48 5.10 3.55 1.84
N VAL A 49 6.01 3.63 0.87
CA VAL A 49 6.77 4.85 0.57
C VAL A 49 6.60 5.15 -0.91
N TRP A 50 6.14 6.35 -1.22
CA TRP A 50 5.88 6.82 -2.58
C TRP A 50 6.68 8.10 -2.85
N GLU A 51 6.97 8.36 -4.12
CA GLU A 51 7.63 9.61 -4.50
C GLU A 51 6.75 10.82 -4.18
N THR A 52 5.45 10.74 -4.50
CA THR A 52 4.49 11.80 -4.20
C THR A 52 3.15 11.22 -3.77
N GLU A 53 2.38 12.02 -3.04
CA GLU A 53 1.02 11.67 -2.65
C GLU A 53 0.12 11.50 -3.87
N GLU A 54 0.31 12.33 -4.89
CA GLU A 54 -0.50 12.28 -6.11
C GLU A 54 -0.32 10.99 -6.86
N GLN A 55 0.91 10.50 -6.96
CA GLN A 55 1.18 9.20 -7.60
C GLN A 55 0.56 8.06 -6.82
N CYS A 56 0.61 8.13 -5.49
CA CYS A 56 -0.04 7.14 -4.63
C CYS A 56 -1.55 7.13 -4.87
N ALA A 57 -2.18 8.30 -4.86
CA ALA A 57 -3.63 8.42 -5.06
C ALA A 57 -4.05 7.86 -6.41
N ARG A 58 -3.29 8.16 -7.46
CA ARG A 58 -3.57 7.66 -8.81
C ARG A 58 -3.47 6.15 -8.88
N ALA A 59 -2.40 5.58 -8.29
CA ALA A 59 -2.22 4.14 -8.30
C ALA A 59 -3.34 3.43 -7.54
N PHE A 60 -3.79 3.98 -6.42
CA PHE A 60 -4.89 3.41 -5.67
C PHE A 60 -6.19 3.46 -6.47
N ASP A 61 -6.50 4.59 -7.11
CA ASP A 61 -7.73 4.71 -7.89
C ASP A 61 -7.71 3.80 -9.12
N GLU A 62 -6.61 3.74 -9.84
CA GLU A 62 -6.55 3.06 -11.13
C GLU A 62 -6.23 1.58 -11.02
N ARG A 63 -5.55 1.15 -9.94
CA ARG A 63 -5.05 -0.21 -9.83
C ARG A 63 -5.42 -0.91 -8.54
N VAL A 64 -5.18 -0.29 -7.39
CA VAL A 64 -5.34 -0.97 -6.10
C VAL A 64 -6.81 -1.20 -5.78
N HIS A 65 -7.65 -0.16 -5.86
CA HIS A 65 -9.09 -0.31 -5.59
C HIS A 65 -9.76 -1.28 -6.53
N PRO A 66 -9.51 -1.26 -7.85
CA PRO A 66 -10.07 -2.28 -8.74
C PRO A 66 -9.62 -3.70 -8.39
N ALA A 67 -8.35 -3.88 -7.99
CA ALA A 67 -7.85 -5.19 -7.57
C ALA A 67 -8.54 -5.68 -6.30
N VAL A 68 -8.74 -4.78 -5.33
CA VAL A 68 -9.47 -5.10 -4.10
C VAL A 68 -10.91 -5.49 -4.42
N ASP A 69 -11.59 -4.73 -5.29
CA ASP A 69 -12.94 -5.05 -5.71
C ASP A 69 -13.03 -6.44 -6.34
N THR A 70 -12.08 -6.77 -7.21
CA THR A 70 -12.02 -8.08 -7.85
C THR A 70 -11.82 -9.18 -6.81
N ALA A 71 -10.89 -9.00 -5.87
CA ALA A 71 -10.58 -9.99 -4.85
C ALA A 71 -11.76 -10.24 -3.92
N PHE A 72 -12.56 -9.22 -3.63
CA PHE A 72 -13.76 -9.34 -2.80
C PHE A 72 -15.01 -9.71 -3.60
N GLY A 73 -14.88 -10.01 -4.90
CA GLY A 73 -16.01 -10.36 -5.75
C GLY A 73 -16.98 -9.21 -5.97
N GLY A 74 -16.47 -7.99 -6.00
CA GLY A 74 -17.26 -6.78 -6.16
C GLY A 74 -17.89 -6.26 -4.88
N ARG A 75 -17.54 -6.86 -3.73
CA ARG A 75 -18.12 -6.50 -2.42
C ARG A 75 -17.05 -5.99 -1.48
N ARG A 76 -16.44 -4.87 -1.84
CA ARG A 76 -15.44 -4.24 -1.00
C ARG A 76 -16.07 -3.85 0.35
N PRO A 77 -15.31 -3.96 1.48
CA PRO A 77 -15.84 -3.54 2.79
C PRO A 77 -16.33 -2.09 2.76
N PRO A 78 -17.43 -1.78 3.47
CA PRO A 78 -18.03 -0.45 3.42
C PRO A 78 -17.17 0.64 4.05
N VAL A 79 -16.23 0.26 4.90
CA VAL A 79 -15.35 1.22 5.58
C VAL A 79 -13.91 0.90 5.23
N GLU A 80 -13.19 1.88 4.67
CA GLU A 80 -11.77 1.72 4.39
C GLU A 80 -10.96 1.87 5.68
N PRO A 81 -9.90 1.05 5.85
CA PRO A 81 -9.01 1.20 6.99
C PRO A 81 -8.36 2.58 7.01
N THR A 82 -8.17 3.11 8.20
CA THR A 82 -7.55 4.42 8.37
C THR A 82 -6.08 4.37 8.00
N VAL A 83 -5.66 5.33 7.20
CA VAL A 83 -4.27 5.54 6.83
C VAL A 83 -3.63 6.47 7.84
N THR A 84 -2.47 6.08 8.38
CA THR A 84 -1.67 6.91 9.26
C THR A 84 -0.45 7.41 8.51
N HIS A 85 -0.37 8.73 8.31
CA HIS A 85 0.76 9.33 7.63
C HIS A 85 2.01 9.26 8.49
N LEU A 86 3.15 9.04 7.84
CA LEU A 86 4.45 9.02 8.49
C LEU A 86 5.23 10.27 8.10
N ASP A 87 5.77 10.96 9.10
CA ASP A 87 6.60 12.13 8.87
C ASP A 87 8.03 11.67 8.65
N VAL A 88 8.42 11.51 7.39
CA VAL A 88 9.71 10.93 7.03
C VAL A 88 10.81 11.99 7.12
N ILE A 89 11.75 11.78 8.01
CA ILE A 89 12.93 12.65 8.16
C ILE A 89 14.01 12.23 7.18
N GLU A 90 14.18 10.91 6.97
CA GLU A 90 15.18 10.40 6.06
C GLU A 90 14.75 9.03 5.55
N ALA A 91 14.98 8.76 4.27
CA ALA A 91 14.79 7.44 3.68
C ALA A 91 16.05 7.07 2.92
N ARG A 92 16.54 5.84 3.16
CA ARG A 92 17.74 5.30 2.50
C ARG A 92 17.45 3.89 2.01
N GLY A 93 18.14 3.51 0.98
CA GLY A 93 18.09 2.17 0.44
C GLY A 93 18.08 2.19 -1.08
N SER A 94 18.26 1.03 -1.69
CA SER A 94 18.31 0.94 -3.16
C SER A 94 17.00 1.37 -3.82
N ALA A 95 15.87 1.21 -3.12
CA ALA A 95 14.56 1.58 -3.67
C ALA A 95 14.32 3.09 -3.63
N VAL A 96 14.84 3.79 -2.62
CA VAL A 96 14.60 5.23 -2.42
C VAL A 96 15.84 6.05 -2.62
N VAL A 97 16.99 5.42 -2.88
CA VAL A 97 18.33 5.99 -2.97
C VAL A 97 18.69 6.65 -1.62
N SER A 98 18.47 7.93 -1.48
CA SER A 98 18.64 8.62 -0.20
C SER A 98 17.84 9.91 -0.27
N VAL A 99 16.82 10.03 0.57
CA VAL A 99 15.94 11.19 0.62
C VAL A 99 15.92 11.73 2.04
N ARG A 100 16.15 13.04 2.16
CA ARG A 100 16.11 13.73 3.45
C ARG A 100 15.18 14.94 3.34
N THR A 101 14.24 15.04 4.25
CA THR A 101 13.29 16.14 4.28
C THR A 101 13.57 17.11 5.41
#